data_553ead6c478c7debf113b186022f3ed0
#
_entry.id   553ead6c478c7debf113b186022f3ed0
#
_cell.length_a   1.000
_cell.length_b   1.000
_cell.length_c   1.000
_cell.angle_alpha   90.00
_cell.angle_beta   90.00
_cell.angle_gamma   90.00
#
_symmetry.space_group_name_H-M   'P 1'
#
loop_
_entity.id
_entity.type
_entity.pdbx_description
1 polymer ?
#
loop_
_entity_poly.entity_id
_entity_poly.type
_entity_poly.pdbx_seq_one_letter_code
_entity_poly.pdbx_strand_id
1 'polypeptide(L)'
;MRCVPLRYSDRHLSQTLEVGKVHTLEIEVQETHLRNGRWVVRCWLPNFKIHLQAIFFRPTPYHFNAFKPHATHIIQGKLETYNAFLQISQPKVINNPSTVIPSYKSELKTSEIRYLIEKYVTYEALTDEGLEPIHANRLLSLHFPSSLDGIVEERGFASPIVETLKYVEAYNHIKKLSKKKRNYTPLRALDGAIEPFVQALPFCLTLEQRQIIAQIRNDLASSTKAARRMIVGDVGSGKTMVILASAMIAGHSGSILMAPTSILAQQIYEEATRYLPTLTIALVMQSIKESQDLAQFDFIIGTHALLYCDNLPQVALIMVDEQHRFGSNQRRLLENMMSQGGRRPHYLQFSATPIPRTQAMINSTFIDVSLITTTPFEKDITTVTISKEHFKKLLVHIQEEIMANHQVLIVYPLVEASEAIAYQSLQESEEFWRKRFEGVYVTHGKDKNKEGVLLEFREQGKILLATTVIEVGISLPNLTLVVIVGAERLGLATLHQLRGRVGRNGLKSWCYLYSNHLPNKRLEAFAQTFSGFDISRLDLQYRNSGDILEGKNQSGEQFVWLDLANDEEIVAKVQKMLKLS
;
A
#
# COMPACT_ATOMS: atom_id res chain seq x y z
N MET A 1 -4.95 -13.47 -15.86
CA MET A 1 -3.67 -12.80 -15.66
C MET A 1 -2.62 -13.54 -14.84
N ARG A 2 -2.96 -14.63 -14.19
CA ARG A 2 -1.96 -15.50 -13.54
C ARG A 2 -1.27 -16.48 -14.51
N CYS A 3 -1.66 -16.50 -15.78
CA CYS A 3 -1.12 -17.37 -16.81
C CYS A 3 -0.16 -16.62 -17.75
N VAL A 4 0.88 -16.03 -17.19
CA VAL A 4 2.00 -15.50 -17.99
C VAL A 4 3.00 -16.65 -18.20
N PRO A 5 3.60 -16.81 -19.41
CA PRO A 5 4.59 -17.84 -19.64
C PRO A 5 5.77 -17.72 -18.66
N LEU A 6 6.16 -18.86 -18.09
CA LEU A 6 7.33 -18.93 -17.20
C LEU A 6 8.63 -19.08 -17.99
N ARG A 7 8.57 -19.81 -19.10
CA ARG A 7 9.70 -20.12 -19.99
C ARG A 7 9.21 -20.28 -21.41
N TYR A 8 10.14 -20.12 -22.32
CA TYR A 8 9.94 -20.44 -23.73
C TYR A 8 10.91 -21.55 -24.16
N SER A 9 10.43 -22.43 -24.99
CA SER A 9 11.26 -23.42 -25.73
C SER A 9 11.33 -22.94 -27.16
N ASP A 10 12.44 -22.33 -27.52
CA ASP A 10 12.74 -21.94 -28.89
C ASP A 10 13.16 -23.19 -29.66
N ARG A 11 12.46 -23.50 -30.78
CA ARG A 11 12.69 -24.63 -31.61
C ARG A 11 13.25 -24.28 -33.01
N HIS A 12 13.65 -23.03 -33.19
CA HIS A 12 14.35 -22.63 -34.39
C HIS A 12 15.70 -23.32 -34.46
N LEU A 13 16.10 -23.73 -35.67
CA LEU A 13 17.41 -24.31 -35.88
C LEU A 13 18.50 -23.32 -35.47
N SER A 14 19.43 -23.79 -34.64
CA SER A 14 20.54 -22.95 -34.16
C SER A 14 21.48 -22.63 -35.32
N GLN A 15 21.87 -21.37 -35.43
CA GLN A 15 22.84 -20.91 -36.43
C GLN A 15 24.28 -20.93 -35.90
N THR A 16 24.47 -20.98 -34.58
CA THR A 16 25.75 -21.03 -33.89
C THR A 16 25.75 -22.15 -32.86
N LEU A 17 26.91 -22.64 -32.47
CA LEU A 17 27.08 -23.64 -31.42
C LEU A 17 27.83 -23.03 -30.24
N GLU A 18 27.19 -23.03 -29.10
CA GLU A 18 27.78 -22.58 -27.84
C GLU A 18 27.62 -23.68 -26.78
N VAL A 19 28.74 -24.13 -26.23
CA VAL A 19 28.74 -25.12 -25.13
C VAL A 19 28.07 -24.53 -23.89
N GLY A 20 27.20 -25.31 -23.27
CA GLY A 20 26.44 -24.89 -22.10
C GLY A 20 25.05 -24.35 -22.41
N LYS A 21 24.74 -24.01 -23.67
CA LYS A 21 23.41 -23.55 -24.11
C LYS A 21 22.57 -24.69 -24.71
N VAL A 22 21.25 -24.46 -24.74
CA VAL A 22 20.29 -25.37 -25.40
C VAL A 22 20.25 -25.03 -26.89
N HIS A 23 20.41 -26.03 -27.69
CA HIS A 23 20.39 -25.92 -29.16
C HIS A 23 19.32 -26.82 -29.77
N THR A 24 18.75 -26.39 -30.89
CA THR A 24 17.90 -27.18 -31.77
C THR A 24 18.70 -27.45 -33.03
N LEU A 25 19.02 -28.71 -33.27
CA LEU A 25 19.96 -29.12 -34.27
C LEU A 25 19.34 -30.16 -35.21
N GLU A 26 19.57 -30.02 -36.50
CA GLU A 26 19.32 -31.06 -37.46
C GLU A 26 20.50 -32.05 -37.44
N ILE A 27 20.19 -33.32 -37.32
CA ILE A 27 21.17 -34.40 -37.24
C ILE A 27 20.87 -35.49 -38.26
N GLU A 28 21.92 -36.10 -38.77
CA GLU A 28 21.87 -37.37 -39.51
C GLU A 28 22.54 -38.45 -38.64
N VAL A 29 21.83 -39.54 -38.38
CA VAL A 29 22.33 -40.65 -37.58
C VAL A 29 23.35 -41.46 -38.42
N GLN A 30 24.59 -41.62 -37.90
CA GLN A 30 25.62 -42.41 -38.57
C GLN A 30 25.74 -43.81 -37.95
N GLU A 31 25.96 -43.87 -36.64
CA GLU A 31 26.21 -45.11 -35.91
C GLU A 31 25.51 -45.09 -34.56
N THR A 32 25.15 -46.25 -34.06
CA THR A 32 24.54 -46.42 -32.75
C THR A 32 25.24 -47.53 -31.97
N HIS A 33 25.60 -47.26 -30.72
CA HIS A 33 26.27 -48.21 -29.85
C HIS A 33 25.64 -48.23 -28.44
N LEU A 34 25.47 -49.43 -27.91
CA LEU A 34 25.10 -49.61 -26.50
C LEU A 34 26.38 -49.82 -25.68
N ARG A 35 26.73 -48.88 -24.78
CA ARG A 35 27.93 -48.95 -23.95
C ARG A 35 27.58 -48.65 -22.50
N ASN A 36 27.90 -49.58 -21.59
CA ASN A 36 27.67 -49.45 -20.16
C ASN A 36 26.24 -49.03 -19.76
N GLY A 37 25.23 -49.63 -20.41
CA GLY A 37 23.82 -49.29 -20.19
C GLY A 37 23.34 -47.94 -20.77
N ARG A 38 24.22 -47.22 -21.44
CA ARG A 38 23.92 -45.98 -22.15
C ARG A 38 23.90 -46.24 -23.63
N TRP A 39 22.89 -45.70 -24.30
CA TRP A 39 22.83 -45.78 -25.76
C TRP A 39 23.40 -44.49 -26.34
N VAL A 40 24.46 -44.61 -27.11
CA VAL A 40 25.19 -43.52 -27.74
C VAL A 40 24.88 -43.54 -29.22
N VAL A 41 24.35 -42.48 -29.74
CA VAL A 41 24.05 -42.25 -31.15
C VAL A 41 25.05 -41.24 -31.69
N ARG A 42 25.88 -41.63 -32.60
CA ARG A 42 26.80 -40.75 -33.31
C ARG A 42 26.05 -40.09 -34.45
N CYS A 43 26.02 -38.77 -34.45
CA CYS A 43 25.30 -37.98 -35.44
C CYS A 43 26.25 -37.07 -36.19
N TRP A 44 25.92 -36.82 -37.44
CA TRP A 44 26.49 -35.77 -38.26
C TRP A 44 25.56 -34.54 -38.21
N LEU A 45 26.14 -33.36 -38.07
CA LEU A 45 25.41 -32.08 -38.14
C LEU A 45 25.68 -31.46 -39.53
N PRO A 46 24.74 -31.56 -40.49
CA PRO A 46 24.97 -31.06 -41.83
C PRO A 46 25.28 -29.57 -41.89
N ASN A 47 24.58 -28.76 -41.10
CA ASN A 47 24.71 -27.31 -41.09
C ASN A 47 26.05 -26.81 -40.52
N PHE A 48 26.72 -27.61 -39.68
CA PHE A 48 27.97 -27.24 -39.02
C PHE A 48 29.17 -28.08 -39.50
N LYS A 49 28.94 -29.13 -40.27
CA LYS A 49 29.95 -30.05 -40.77
C LYS A 49 30.83 -30.68 -39.68
N ILE A 50 30.21 -31.06 -38.55
CA ILE A 50 30.88 -31.68 -37.38
C ILE A 50 30.08 -32.88 -36.88
N HIS A 51 30.74 -33.69 -36.04
CA HIS A 51 30.09 -34.80 -35.34
C HIS A 51 29.59 -34.42 -33.95
N LEU A 52 28.45 -34.99 -33.55
CA LEU A 52 27.83 -34.86 -32.24
C LEU A 52 27.47 -36.25 -31.71
N GLN A 53 27.53 -36.44 -30.39
CA GLN A 53 27.00 -37.63 -29.72
C GLN A 53 25.69 -37.31 -29.01
N ALA A 54 24.60 -37.99 -29.35
CA ALA A 54 23.36 -37.99 -28.62
C ALA A 54 23.34 -39.17 -27.65
N ILE A 55 23.21 -38.91 -26.34
CA ILE A 55 23.32 -39.93 -25.30
C ILE A 55 21.96 -40.12 -24.60
N PHE A 56 21.50 -41.38 -24.60
CA PHE A 56 20.28 -41.79 -23.91
C PHE A 56 20.61 -42.72 -22.74
N PHE A 57 20.28 -42.32 -21.50
CA PHE A 57 20.53 -43.14 -20.31
C PHE A 57 19.48 -44.23 -20.10
N ARG A 58 18.29 -44.05 -20.65
CA ARG A 58 17.17 -45.01 -20.60
C ARG A 58 16.48 -45.04 -21.97
N PRO A 59 17.10 -45.69 -22.98
CA PRO A 59 16.50 -45.79 -24.30
C PRO A 59 15.22 -46.63 -24.24
N THR A 60 14.23 -46.24 -25.01
CA THR A 60 12.95 -46.94 -25.16
C THR A 60 12.87 -47.53 -26.57
N PRO A 61 11.96 -48.47 -26.85
CA PRO A 61 11.76 -49.00 -28.22
C PRO A 61 11.52 -47.90 -29.25
N TYR A 62 10.92 -46.81 -28.86
CA TYR A 62 10.75 -45.63 -29.72
C TYR A 62 12.11 -45.08 -30.18
N HIS A 63 13.06 -44.91 -29.26
CA HIS A 63 14.38 -44.36 -29.60
C HIS A 63 15.13 -45.27 -30.55
N PHE A 64 15.13 -46.60 -30.34
CA PHE A 64 15.76 -47.56 -31.22
C PHE A 64 15.15 -47.58 -32.64
N ASN A 65 13.84 -47.38 -32.76
CA ASN A 65 13.16 -47.30 -34.02
C ASN A 65 13.37 -45.97 -34.74
N ALA A 66 13.41 -44.87 -34.01
CA ALA A 66 13.56 -43.53 -34.57
C ALA A 66 15.01 -43.27 -35.07
N PHE A 67 16.01 -43.58 -34.26
CA PHE A 67 17.42 -43.25 -34.56
C PHE A 67 18.15 -44.41 -35.30
N LYS A 68 17.61 -44.89 -36.40
CA LYS A 68 18.30 -45.83 -37.26
C LYS A 68 19.40 -45.15 -38.09
N PRO A 69 20.47 -45.86 -38.51
CA PRO A 69 21.47 -45.31 -39.41
C PRO A 69 20.82 -44.64 -40.63
N HIS A 70 21.34 -43.48 -41.03
CA HIS A 70 20.84 -42.59 -42.08
C HIS A 70 19.49 -41.91 -41.84
N ALA A 71 18.90 -42.08 -40.64
CA ALA A 71 17.71 -41.30 -40.27
C ALA A 71 18.10 -39.85 -39.95
N THR A 72 17.29 -38.92 -40.43
CA THR A 72 17.42 -37.49 -40.09
C THR A 72 16.41 -37.09 -39.05
N HIS A 73 16.85 -36.34 -38.06
CA HIS A 73 15.99 -35.84 -37.00
C HIS A 73 16.37 -34.41 -36.63
N ILE A 74 15.41 -33.67 -36.10
CA ILE A 74 15.67 -32.41 -35.38
C ILE A 74 15.60 -32.73 -33.89
N ILE A 75 16.71 -32.48 -33.20
CA ILE A 75 16.81 -32.70 -31.75
C ILE A 75 17.07 -31.40 -31.02
N GLN A 76 16.57 -31.32 -29.79
CA GLN A 76 16.84 -30.21 -28.89
C GLN A 76 17.45 -30.69 -27.57
N GLY A 77 18.51 -30.03 -27.15
CA GLY A 77 19.14 -30.32 -25.87
C GLY A 77 20.30 -29.39 -25.55
N LYS A 78 20.80 -29.47 -24.32
CA LYS A 78 21.96 -28.70 -23.89
C LYS A 78 23.23 -29.28 -24.49
N LEU A 79 23.99 -28.45 -25.20
CA LEU A 79 25.28 -28.84 -25.79
C LEU A 79 26.35 -28.85 -24.69
N GLU A 80 27.04 -29.97 -24.55
CA GLU A 80 28.10 -30.19 -23.59
C GLU A 80 29.35 -30.75 -24.29
N THR A 81 30.50 -30.66 -23.63
CA THR A 81 31.75 -31.26 -24.09
C THR A 81 32.19 -32.33 -23.11
N TYR A 82 32.44 -33.52 -23.59
CA TYR A 82 32.99 -34.63 -22.79
C TYR A 82 34.08 -35.34 -23.56
N ASN A 83 35.28 -35.46 -22.98
CA ASN A 83 36.46 -36.10 -23.61
C ASN A 83 36.72 -35.59 -25.07
N ALA A 84 36.68 -34.27 -25.25
CA ALA A 84 36.83 -33.56 -26.52
C ALA A 84 35.72 -33.83 -27.58
N PHE A 85 34.65 -34.54 -27.24
CA PHE A 85 33.49 -34.72 -28.11
C PHE A 85 32.34 -33.80 -27.68
N LEU A 86 31.66 -33.24 -28.68
CA LEU A 86 30.39 -32.54 -28.45
C LEU A 86 29.31 -33.58 -28.21
N GLN A 87 28.51 -33.36 -27.16
CA GLN A 87 27.41 -34.26 -26.80
C GLN A 87 26.16 -33.52 -26.38
N ILE A 88 25.03 -34.17 -26.57
CA ILE A 88 23.75 -33.78 -25.96
C ILE A 88 23.20 -34.98 -25.19
N SER A 89 22.97 -34.77 -23.90
CA SER A 89 22.39 -35.79 -23.02
C SER A 89 20.87 -35.71 -23.02
N GLN A 90 20.19 -36.85 -23.24
CA GLN A 90 18.72 -36.97 -23.28
C GLN A 90 18.06 -35.96 -24.23
N PRO A 91 18.49 -35.87 -25.53
CA PRO A 91 17.87 -34.95 -26.47
C PRO A 91 16.39 -35.25 -26.68
N LYS A 92 15.61 -34.20 -26.89
CA LYS A 92 14.19 -34.30 -27.29
C LYS A 92 14.09 -34.25 -28.81
N VAL A 93 13.36 -35.17 -29.41
CA VAL A 93 13.03 -35.10 -30.84
C VAL A 93 11.97 -34.01 -31.04
N ILE A 94 12.19 -33.14 -32.01
CA ILE A 94 11.32 -32.01 -32.35
C ILE A 94 10.64 -32.29 -33.69
N ASN A 95 9.34 -32.45 -33.69
CA ASN A 95 8.57 -32.72 -34.91
C ASN A 95 8.21 -31.44 -35.67
N ASN A 96 8.07 -30.31 -34.98
CA ASN A 96 7.75 -28.99 -35.56
C ASN A 96 8.87 -28.00 -35.25
N PRO A 97 9.90 -27.89 -36.11
CA PRO A 97 10.92 -26.86 -36.01
C PRO A 97 10.32 -25.47 -36.31
N SER A 98 11.07 -24.43 -36.03
CA SER A 98 10.71 -23.04 -36.31
C SER A 98 9.47 -22.55 -35.52
N THR A 99 9.32 -23.06 -34.30
CA THR A 99 8.26 -22.63 -33.39
C THR A 99 8.81 -22.27 -32.00
N VAL A 100 8.24 -21.27 -31.37
CA VAL A 100 8.52 -20.95 -29.98
C VAL A 100 7.32 -21.39 -29.12
N ILE A 101 7.59 -22.21 -28.11
CA ILE A 101 6.53 -22.78 -27.27
C ILE A 101 6.62 -22.21 -25.87
N PRO A 102 5.60 -21.46 -25.43
CA PRO A 102 5.48 -21.00 -24.05
C PRO A 102 5.16 -22.18 -23.11
N SER A 103 5.71 -22.14 -21.91
CA SER A 103 5.36 -23.04 -20.80
C SER A 103 4.90 -22.25 -19.59
N TYR A 104 3.89 -22.77 -18.89
CA TYR A 104 3.19 -22.08 -17.80
C TYR A 104 3.36 -22.82 -16.49
N LYS A 105 3.41 -22.07 -15.38
CA LYS A 105 3.33 -22.64 -14.03
C LYS A 105 1.85 -22.78 -13.66
N SER A 106 1.33 -23.99 -13.69
CA SER A 106 -0.07 -24.29 -13.38
C SER A 106 -0.23 -25.74 -12.94
N GLU A 107 -1.35 -26.05 -12.31
CA GLU A 107 -1.77 -27.42 -12.01
C GLU A 107 -2.26 -28.16 -13.28
N LEU A 108 -2.69 -27.41 -14.30
CA LEU A 108 -3.07 -27.97 -15.60
C LEU A 108 -1.83 -28.29 -16.45
N LYS A 109 -1.96 -29.26 -17.33
CA LYS A 109 -0.91 -29.56 -18.32
C LYS A 109 -0.70 -28.38 -19.25
N THR A 110 0.53 -28.15 -19.68
CA THR A 110 0.86 -27.06 -20.62
C THR A 110 0.04 -27.11 -21.91
N SER A 111 -0.28 -28.30 -22.42
CA SER A 111 -1.15 -28.47 -23.60
C SER A 111 -2.59 -28.00 -23.39
N GLU A 112 -3.15 -28.25 -22.21
CA GLU A 112 -4.51 -27.82 -21.84
C GLU A 112 -4.57 -26.29 -21.71
N ILE A 113 -3.56 -25.71 -21.05
CA ILE A 113 -3.48 -24.25 -20.93
C ILE A 113 -3.36 -23.60 -22.30
N ARG A 114 -2.49 -24.13 -23.17
CA ARG A 114 -2.35 -23.61 -24.53
C ARG A 114 -3.67 -23.65 -25.30
N TYR A 115 -4.36 -24.77 -25.25
CA TYR A 115 -5.70 -24.91 -25.88
C TYR A 115 -6.68 -23.84 -25.35
N LEU A 116 -6.71 -23.61 -24.05
CA LEU A 116 -7.59 -22.58 -23.46
C LEU A 116 -7.18 -21.18 -23.90
N ILE A 117 -5.88 -20.88 -23.94
CA ILE A 117 -5.37 -19.59 -24.40
C ILE A 117 -5.69 -19.40 -25.90
N GLU A 118 -5.43 -20.38 -26.74
CA GLU A 118 -5.76 -20.33 -28.18
C GLU A 118 -7.26 -20.10 -28.42
N LYS A 119 -8.11 -20.69 -27.58
CA LYS A 119 -9.57 -20.57 -27.71
C LYS A 119 -10.12 -19.24 -27.22
N TYR A 120 -9.56 -18.67 -26.15
CA TYR A 120 -10.16 -17.53 -25.45
C TYR A 120 -9.34 -16.24 -25.50
N VAL A 121 -8.05 -16.29 -25.82
CA VAL A 121 -7.19 -15.11 -25.90
C VAL A 121 -6.96 -14.78 -27.36
N THR A 122 -7.99 -14.19 -27.99
CA THR A 122 -7.93 -13.70 -29.38
C THR A 122 -7.87 -12.17 -29.39
N TYR A 123 -7.48 -11.59 -30.50
CA TYR A 123 -7.43 -10.14 -30.67
C TYR A 123 -8.81 -9.50 -30.44
N GLU A 124 -9.84 -10.10 -31.02
CA GLU A 124 -11.22 -9.65 -30.90
C GLU A 124 -11.67 -9.71 -29.43
N ALA A 125 -11.45 -10.84 -28.75
CA ALA A 125 -11.84 -10.97 -27.35
C ALA A 125 -11.14 -9.97 -26.43
N LEU A 126 -9.86 -9.66 -26.70
CA LEU A 126 -9.11 -8.67 -25.91
C LEU A 126 -9.60 -7.23 -26.17
N THR A 127 -9.91 -6.89 -27.42
CA THR A 127 -10.42 -5.57 -27.80
C THR A 127 -11.89 -5.38 -27.36
N ASP A 128 -12.71 -6.41 -27.45
CA ASP A 128 -14.10 -6.40 -26.94
C ASP A 128 -14.16 -6.22 -25.41
N GLU A 129 -13.16 -6.79 -24.69
CA GLU A 129 -13.00 -6.50 -23.26
C GLU A 129 -12.54 -5.07 -22.97
N GLY A 130 -12.13 -4.31 -24.01
CA GLY A 130 -11.75 -2.90 -23.95
C GLY A 130 -10.25 -2.66 -23.83
N LEU A 131 -9.38 -3.59 -24.21
CA LEU A 131 -7.95 -3.33 -24.29
C LEU A 131 -7.60 -2.55 -25.58
N GLU A 132 -6.66 -1.64 -25.45
CA GLU A 132 -6.10 -0.94 -26.62
C GLU A 132 -5.36 -1.92 -27.53
N PRO A 133 -5.42 -1.72 -28.87
CA PRO A 133 -4.80 -2.60 -29.87
C PRO A 133 -3.32 -2.93 -29.59
N ILE A 134 -2.56 -1.96 -29.09
CA ILE A 134 -1.14 -2.16 -28.78
C ILE A 134 -0.94 -3.20 -27.68
N HIS A 135 -1.74 -3.14 -26.62
CA HIS A 135 -1.66 -4.08 -25.50
C HIS A 135 -2.23 -5.45 -25.87
N ALA A 136 -3.27 -5.50 -26.69
CA ALA A 136 -3.81 -6.76 -27.21
C ALA A 136 -2.76 -7.49 -28.05
N ASN A 137 -2.09 -6.81 -28.98
CA ASN A 137 -1.05 -7.40 -29.81
C ASN A 137 0.16 -7.88 -29.00
N ARG A 138 0.62 -7.11 -28.01
CA ARG A 138 1.72 -7.52 -27.13
C ARG A 138 1.37 -8.72 -26.25
N LEU A 139 0.11 -8.84 -25.78
CA LEU A 139 -0.35 -10.04 -25.08
C LEU A 139 -0.40 -11.25 -26.00
N LEU A 140 -0.86 -11.09 -27.23
CA LEU A 140 -0.84 -12.18 -28.21
C LEU A 140 0.58 -12.62 -28.52
N SER A 141 1.51 -11.70 -28.76
CA SER A 141 2.91 -12.05 -28.99
C SER A 141 3.56 -12.78 -27.80
N LEU A 142 3.14 -12.45 -26.56
CA LEU A 142 3.59 -13.14 -25.35
C LEU A 142 3.14 -14.62 -25.33
N HIS A 143 1.93 -14.91 -25.81
CA HIS A 143 1.35 -16.26 -25.78
C HIS A 143 1.60 -17.06 -27.07
N PHE A 144 1.74 -16.37 -28.20
CA PHE A 144 1.94 -16.94 -29.52
C PHE A 144 3.17 -16.32 -30.22
N PRO A 145 4.36 -16.42 -29.61
CA PRO A 145 5.54 -15.79 -30.16
C PRO A 145 6.02 -16.50 -31.44
N SER A 146 6.32 -15.72 -32.46
CA SER A 146 7.04 -16.20 -33.64
C SER A 146 8.56 -16.21 -33.43
N SER A 147 9.08 -15.24 -32.66
CA SER A 147 10.47 -15.19 -32.18
C SER A 147 10.47 -14.72 -30.70
N LEU A 148 11.61 -14.80 -30.05
CA LEU A 148 11.79 -14.26 -28.70
C LEU A 148 12.23 -12.79 -28.69
N ASP A 149 12.55 -12.24 -29.87
CA ASP A 149 13.01 -10.86 -30.00
C ASP A 149 11.92 -9.87 -29.56
N GLY A 150 12.30 -8.93 -28.71
CA GLY A 150 11.36 -7.96 -28.17
C GLY A 150 10.35 -8.50 -27.14
N ILE A 151 10.42 -9.79 -26.79
CA ILE A 151 9.59 -10.43 -25.77
C ILE A 151 10.40 -10.71 -24.50
N VAL A 152 11.61 -11.28 -24.67
CA VAL A 152 12.50 -11.69 -23.57
C VAL A 152 13.85 -11.03 -23.72
N GLU A 153 14.39 -10.52 -22.63
CA GLU A 153 15.75 -10.01 -22.47
C GLU A 153 16.53 -10.88 -21.48
N GLU A 154 17.84 -10.62 -21.30
CA GLU A 154 18.71 -11.43 -20.41
C GLU A 154 18.16 -11.59 -18.99
N ARG A 155 17.40 -10.61 -18.48
CA ARG A 155 16.88 -10.59 -17.10
C ARG A 155 15.35 -10.66 -16.98
N GLY A 156 14.65 -11.14 -18.01
CA GLY A 156 13.20 -11.31 -17.96
C GLY A 156 12.48 -10.86 -19.22
N PHE A 157 11.26 -10.33 -19.07
CA PHE A 157 10.51 -9.80 -20.21
C PHE A 157 11.03 -8.43 -20.64
N ALA A 158 10.97 -8.16 -21.93
CA ALA A 158 11.31 -6.87 -22.50
C ALA A 158 10.41 -5.74 -21.93
N SER A 159 10.96 -4.55 -21.80
CA SER A 159 10.29 -3.40 -21.21
C SER A 159 8.87 -3.14 -21.76
N PRO A 160 8.60 -3.19 -23.09
CA PRO A 160 7.24 -3.02 -23.61
C PRO A 160 6.24 -4.09 -23.17
N ILE A 161 6.72 -5.32 -22.94
CA ILE A 161 5.89 -6.42 -22.44
C ILE A 161 5.57 -6.19 -20.97
N VAL A 162 6.56 -5.80 -20.15
CA VAL A 162 6.36 -5.46 -18.74
C VAL A 162 5.36 -4.31 -18.58
N GLU A 163 5.47 -3.26 -19.41
CA GLU A 163 4.51 -2.15 -19.43
C GLU A 163 3.08 -2.65 -19.72
N THR A 164 2.94 -3.53 -20.70
CA THR A 164 1.64 -4.14 -21.03
C THR A 164 1.09 -4.98 -19.89
N LEU A 165 1.91 -5.78 -19.23
CA LEU A 165 1.49 -6.59 -18.07
C LEU A 165 1.03 -5.71 -16.90
N LYS A 166 1.74 -4.62 -16.62
CA LYS A 166 1.33 -3.59 -15.64
C LYS A 166 -0.01 -2.96 -16.00
N TYR A 167 -0.15 -2.53 -17.26
CA TYR A 167 -1.38 -1.91 -17.77
C TYR A 167 -2.58 -2.86 -17.62
N VAL A 168 -2.44 -4.10 -18.05
CA VAL A 168 -3.52 -5.09 -18.01
C VAL A 168 -3.86 -5.49 -16.56
N GLU A 169 -2.88 -5.54 -15.66
CA GLU A 169 -3.13 -5.76 -14.24
C GLU A 169 -3.93 -4.61 -13.63
N ALA A 170 -3.51 -3.36 -13.87
CA ALA A 170 -4.24 -2.17 -13.47
C ALA A 170 -5.67 -2.14 -14.05
N TYR A 171 -5.80 -2.42 -15.35
CA TYR A 171 -7.08 -2.45 -16.06
C TYR A 171 -8.08 -3.42 -15.41
N ASN A 172 -7.67 -4.67 -15.20
CA ASN A 172 -8.55 -5.67 -14.60
C ASN A 172 -8.92 -5.31 -13.16
N HIS A 173 -7.96 -4.78 -12.40
CA HIS A 173 -8.21 -4.38 -11.01
C HIS A 173 -9.21 -3.22 -10.95
N ILE A 174 -8.99 -2.16 -11.72
CA ILE A 174 -9.85 -0.97 -11.76
C ILE A 174 -11.25 -1.33 -12.31
N LYS A 175 -11.33 -2.13 -13.39
CA LYS A 175 -12.61 -2.63 -13.93
C LYS A 175 -13.39 -3.47 -12.91
N LYS A 176 -12.71 -4.29 -12.10
CA LYS A 176 -13.35 -5.04 -11.01
C LYS A 176 -13.83 -4.12 -9.88
N LEU A 177 -13.07 -3.08 -9.55
CA LEU A 177 -13.46 -2.11 -8.53
C LEU A 177 -14.63 -1.24 -8.99
N SER A 178 -14.65 -0.80 -10.26
CA SER A 178 -15.74 0.03 -10.79
C SER A 178 -17.10 -0.68 -10.69
N LYS A 179 -17.13 -2.02 -10.86
CA LYS A 179 -18.34 -2.83 -10.65
C LYS A 179 -18.83 -2.86 -9.20
N LYS A 180 -17.97 -2.49 -8.22
CA LYS A 180 -18.33 -2.39 -6.81
C LYS A 180 -18.94 -1.04 -6.44
N LYS A 181 -18.85 -0.03 -7.32
CA LYS A 181 -19.42 1.30 -7.08
C LYS A 181 -20.94 1.16 -7.00
N ARG A 182 -21.49 1.38 -5.83
CA ARG A 182 -22.94 1.36 -5.59
C ARG A 182 -23.39 2.80 -5.35
N ASN A 183 -24.39 3.23 -6.11
CA ASN A 183 -25.08 4.47 -5.88
C ASN A 183 -26.31 4.20 -5.00
N TYR A 184 -26.45 4.97 -3.95
CA TYR A 184 -27.61 4.95 -3.07
C TYR A 184 -28.28 6.32 -3.10
N THR A 185 -29.61 6.35 -3.02
CA THR A 185 -30.33 7.61 -2.84
C THR A 185 -30.06 8.15 -1.43
N PRO A 186 -29.75 9.43 -1.27
CA PRO A 186 -29.49 10.01 0.04
C PRO A 186 -30.77 10.09 0.87
N LEU A 187 -30.62 10.13 2.19
CA LEU A 187 -31.73 10.42 3.10
C LEU A 187 -32.27 11.84 2.84
N ARG A 188 -31.38 12.81 2.71
CA ARG A 188 -31.67 14.21 2.36
C ARG A 188 -30.52 14.79 1.54
N ALA A 189 -30.80 15.74 0.68
CA ALA A 189 -29.81 16.64 0.12
C ALA A 189 -29.44 17.70 1.18
N LEU A 190 -28.17 18.08 1.27
CA LEU A 190 -27.63 19.00 2.24
C LEU A 190 -26.95 20.16 1.53
N ASP A 191 -27.42 21.38 1.78
CA ASP A 191 -26.84 22.60 1.20
C ASP A 191 -26.82 23.75 2.22
N GLY A 192 -26.33 23.47 3.43
CA GLY A 192 -26.16 24.47 4.47
C GLY A 192 -25.10 25.52 4.11
N ALA A 193 -25.32 26.75 4.59
CA ALA A 193 -24.39 27.85 4.43
C ALA A 193 -23.13 27.64 5.29
N ILE A 194 -21.94 27.85 4.73
CA ILE A 194 -20.66 27.71 5.45
C ILE A 194 -20.13 29.05 5.97
N GLU A 195 -20.73 30.14 5.55
CA GLU A 195 -20.28 31.50 5.86
C GLU A 195 -20.17 31.77 7.37
N PRO A 196 -21.12 31.35 8.23
CA PRO A 196 -21.00 31.52 9.69
C PRO A 196 -19.78 30.82 10.26
N PHE A 197 -19.46 29.61 9.77
CA PHE A 197 -18.25 28.88 10.15
C PHE A 197 -16.99 29.63 9.72
N VAL A 198 -16.91 30.05 8.44
CA VAL A 198 -15.73 30.76 7.92
C VAL A 198 -15.48 32.07 8.68
N GLN A 199 -16.54 32.81 9.05
CA GLN A 199 -16.45 34.05 9.82
C GLN A 199 -16.00 33.82 11.26
N ALA A 200 -16.30 32.67 11.86
CA ALA A 200 -15.89 32.31 13.21
C ALA A 200 -14.41 31.91 13.32
N LEU A 201 -13.74 31.61 12.19
CA LEU A 201 -12.34 31.20 12.21
C LEU A 201 -11.39 32.40 12.42
N PRO A 202 -10.38 32.29 13.32
CA PRO A 202 -9.36 33.32 13.51
C PRO A 202 -8.25 33.31 12.44
N PHE A 203 -8.40 32.49 11.41
CA PHE A 203 -7.43 32.29 10.31
C PHE A 203 -8.15 31.98 9.00
N CYS A 204 -7.44 32.08 7.88
CA CYS A 204 -7.96 31.72 6.56
C CYS A 204 -7.74 30.22 6.27
N LEU A 205 -8.75 29.58 5.71
CA LEU A 205 -8.62 28.25 5.15
C LEU A 205 -7.65 28.25 3.96
N THR A 206 -6.86 27.20 3.82
CA THR A 206 -6.00 27.04 2.64
C THR A 206 -6.81 26.87 1.36
N LEU A 207 -6.18 27.09 0.21
CA LEU A 207 -6.85 26.92 -1.09
C LEU A 207 -7.39 25.48 -1.25
N GLU A 208 -6.59 24.47 -0.89
CA GLU A 208 -7.02 23.08 -0.99
C GLU A 208 -8.19 22.77 -0.05
N GLN A 209 -8.16 23.26 1.21
CA GLN A 209 -9.28 23.10 2.13
C GLN A 209 -10.57 23.69 1.55
N ARG A 210 -10.51 24.91 0.99
CA ARG A 210 -11.68 25.55 0.35
C ARG A 210 -12.19 24.74 -0.84
N GLN A 211 -11.30 24.27 -1.69
CA GLN A 211 -11.67 23.44 -2.85
C GLN A 211 -12.34 22.12 -2.43
N ILE A 212 -11.80 21.46 -1.40
CA ILE A 212 -12.37 20.21 -0.89
C ILE A 212 -13.72 20.43 -0.22
N ILE A 213 -13.87 21.49 0.55
CA ILE A 213 -15.17 21.87 1.15
C ILE A 213 -16.20 22.14 0.05
N ALA A 214 -15.82 22.84 -1.03
CA ALA A 214 -16.71 23.05 -2.18
C ALA A 214 -17.09 21.74 -2.90
N GLN A 215 -16.14 20.81 -3.06
CA GLN A 215 -16.43 19.47 -3.60
C GLN A 215 -17.40 18.70 -2.70
N ILE A 216 -17.17 18.71 -1.39
CA ILE A 216 -18.05 18.07 -0.41
C ILE A 216 -19.45 18.68 -0.49
N ARG A 217 -19.58 20.01 -0.51
CA ARG A 217 -20.87 20.71 -0.62
C ARG A 217 -21.64 20.26 -1.87
N ASN A 218 -20.97 20.20 -3.01
CA ASN A 218 -21.59 19.73 -4.25
C ASN A 218 -22.06 18.27 -4.16
N ASP A 219 -21.28 17.39 -3.52
CA ASP A 219 -21.66 16.00 -3.33
C ASP A 219 -22.85 15.87 -2.37
N LEU A 220 -22.85 16.63 -1.27
CA LEU A 220 -23.89 16.60 -0.25
C LEU A 220 -25.22 17.20 -0.75
N ALA A 221 -25.17 18.16 -1.69
CA ALA A 221 -26.34 18.77 -2.30
C ALA A 221 -27.09 17.84 -3.28
N SER A 222 -26.51 16.67 -3.62
CA SER A 222 -27.13 15.72 -4.52
C SER A 222 -28.38 15.07 -3.90
N SER A 223 -29.51 15.12 -4.59
CA SER A 223 -30.75 14.44 -4.21
C SER A 223 -30.84 13.01 -4.75
N THR A 224 -29.96 12.62 -5.67
CA THR A 224 -30.00 11.33 -6.38
C THR A 224 -28.93 10.35 -5.93
N LYS A 225 -27.78 10.86 -5.44
CA LYS A 225 -26.65 10.04 -5.06
C LYS A 225 -26.10 10.44 -3.69
N ALA A 226 -26.17 9.53 -2.71
CA ALA A 226 -25.52 9.72 -1.43
C ALA A 226 -24.00 9.86 -1.61
N ALA A 227 -23.43 10.92 -1.08
CA ALA A 227 -21.97 11.16 -1.12
C ALA A 227 -21.23 10.04 -0.39
N ARG A 228 -20.16 9.56 -1.00
CA ARG A 228 -19.21 8.64 -0.38
C ARG A 228 -17.81 9.13 -0.76
N ARG A 229 -17.18 9.85 0.18
CA ARG A 229 -15.88 10.50 -0.09
C ARG A 229 -14.88 10.17 1.00
N MET A 230 -13.63 9.91 0.57
CA MET A 230 -12.47 9.79 1.45
C MET A 230 -11.62 11.06 1.34
N ILE A 231 -11.35 11.68 2.45
CA ILE A 231 -10.47 12.83 2.57
C ILE A 231 -9.17 12.36 3.22
N VAL A 232 -8.09 12.36 2.45
CA VAL A 232 -6.76 11.99 2.93
C VAL A 232 -5.93 13.26 3.06
N GLY A 233 -5.44 13.51 4.26
CA GLY A 233 -4.61 14.69 4.49
C GLY A 233 -3.45 14.33 5.41
N ASP A 234 -2.32 14.96 5.20
CA ASP A 234 -1.15 14.77 6.04
C ASP A 234 -1.39 15.20 7.50
N VAL A 235 -0.51 14.81 8.39
CA VAL A 235 -0.55 15.25 9.80
C VAL A 235 -0.42 16.77 9.85
N GLY A 236 -1.42 17.43 10.47
CA GLY A 236 -1.48 18.89 10.56
C GLY A 236 -1.99 19.61 9.31
N SER A 237 -2.56 18.90 8.32
CA SER A 237 -3.19 19.52 7.15
C SER A 237 -4.52 20.22 7.42
N GLY A 238 -5.01 20.19 8.68
CA GLY A 238 -6.25 20.84 9.09
C GLY A 238 -7.52 20.10 8.67
N LYS A 239 -7.49 18.76 8.65
CA LYS A 239 -8.68 17.92 8.41
C LYS A 239 -9.87 18.26 9.30
N THR A 240 -9.62 18.66 10.55
CA THR A 240 -10.67 19.07 11.50
C THR A 240 -11.52 20.21 10.92
N MET A 241 -10.91 21.18 10.24
CA MET A 241 -11.66 22.29 9.64
C MET A 241 -12.60 21.80 8.52
N VAL A 242 -12.20 20.77 7.77
CA VAL A 242 -13.06 20.15 6.74
C VAL A 242 -14.21 19.36 7.39
N ILE A 243 -13.95 18.67 8.53
CA ILE A 243 -14.98 17.99 9.32
C ILE A 243 -16.02 19.01 9.81
N LEU A 244 -15.57 20.12 10.44
CA LEU A 244 -16.46 21.16 10.96
C LEU A 244 -17.27 21.83 9.85
N ALA A 245 -16.64 22.16 8.71
CA ALA A 245 -17.35 22.68 7.55
C ALA A 245 -18.42 21.71 7.04
N SER A 246 -18.13 20.40 7.03
CA SER A 246 -19.08 19.37 6.60
C SER A 246 -20.28 19.26 7.57
N ALA A 247 -20.03 19.38 8.89
CA ALA A 247 -21.09 19.44 9.89
C ALA A 247 -21.95 20.70 9.71
N MET A 248 -21.32 21.84 9.41
CA MET A 248 -22.04 23.09 9.11
C MET A 248 -22.94 22.97 7.87
N ILE A 249 -22.47 22.31 6.81
CA ILE A 249 -23.28 22.03 5.60
C ILE A 249 -24.47 21.13 5.95
N ALA A 250 -24.30 20.14 6.85
CA ALA A 250 -25.40 19.29 7.28
C ALA A 250 -26.43 20.06 8.11
N GLY A 251 -26.00 21.05 8.89
CA GLY A 251 -26.88 21.91 9.69
C GLY A 251 -27.85 21.08 10.55
N HIS A 252 -29.08 21.54 10.65
CA HIS A 252 -30.16 20.87 11.43
C HIS A 252 -30.65 19.54 10.82
N SER A 253 -30.12 19.10 9.68
CA SER A 253 -30.39 17.76 9.16
C SER A 253 -29.64 16.64 9.90
N GLY A 254 -28.79 17.01 10.83
CA GLY A 254 -28.04 16.16 11.72
C GLY A 254 -26.79 15.53 11.11
N SER A 255 -25.74 15.50 11.90
CA SER A 255 -24.48 14.84 11.55
C SER A 255 -23.89 14.08 12.74
N ILE A 256 -23.19 13.00 12.46
CA ILE A 256 -22.44 12.21 13.47
C ILE A 256 -20.97 12.13 13.02
N LEU A 257 -20.06 12.34 13.98
CA LEU A 257 -18.64 12.08 13.83
C LEU A 257 -18.21 10.96 14.78
N MET A 258 -17.65 9.89 14.23
CA MET A 258 -17.00 8.82 15.00
C MET A 258 -15.48 9.04 15.00
N ALA A 259 -14.92 9.34 16.18
CA ALA A 259 -13.49 9.53 16.41
C ALA A 259 -12.85 8.29 17.07
N PRO A 260 -11.57 7.99 16.81
CA PRO A 260 -10.92 6.76 17.29
C PRO A 260 -10.61 6.75 18.80
N THR A 261 -10.52 7.91 19.43
CA THR A 261 -10.19 8.05 20.86
C THR A 261 -11.06 9.13 21.50
N SER A 262 -11.29 8.99 22.83
CA SER A 262 -12.07 9.98 23.60
C SER A 262 -11.39 11.34 23.60
N ILE A 263 -10.06 11.38 23.67
CA ILE A 263 -9.29 12.65 23.65
C ILE A 263 -9.51 13.39 22.32
N LEU A 264 -9.47 12.68 21.19
CA LEU A 264 -9.70 13.31 19.89
C LEU A 264 -11.16 13.77 19.74
N ALA A 265 -12.11 12.97 20.23
CA ALA A 265 -13.52 13.36 20.26
C ALA A 265 -13.72 14.64 21.08
N GLN A 266 -13.10 14.72 22.26
CA GLN A 266 -13.14 15.91 23.15
C GLN A 266 -12.53 17.14 22.45
N GLN A 267 -11.36 17.01 21.81
CA GLN A 267 -10.72 18.12 21.10
C GLN A 267 -11.59 18.64 19.95
N ILE A 268 -12.15 17.73 19.14
CA ILE A 268 -13.04 18.13 18.05
C ILE A 268 -14.31 18.79 18.61
N TYR A 269 -14.83 18.31 19.73
CA TYR A 269 -15.98 18.92 20.41
C TYR A 269 -15.67 20.35 20.88
N GLU A 270 -14.52 20.58 21.49
CA GLU A 270 -14.08 21.91 21.90
C GLU A 270 -13.93 22.87 20.72
N GLU A 271 -13.31 22.41 19.61
CA GLU A 271 -13.20 23.20 18.38
C GLU A 271 -14.57 23.44 17.72
N ALA A 272 -15.44 22.42 17.71
CA ALA A 272 -16.78 22.52 17.15
C ALA A 272 -17.62 23.54 17.94
N THR A 273 -17.61 23.49 19.28
CA THR A 273 -18.29 24.45 20.14
C THR A 273 -17.81 25.87 19.90
N ARG A 274 -16.51 26.05 19.63
CA ARG A 274 -15.92 27.38 19.36
C ARG A 274 -16.29 27.93 17.97
N TYR A 275 -16.29 27.09 16.95
CA TYR A 275 -16.37 27.54 15.56
C TYR A 275 -17.72 27.27 14.89
N LEU A 276 -18.63 26.54 15.54
CA LEU A 276 -19.99 26.27 15.05
C LEU A 276 -21.05 26.80 15.99
N PRO A 277 -21.08 28.12 16.27
CA PRO A 277 -21.96 28.70 17.32
C PRO A 277 -23.45 28.56 16.99
N THR A 278 -23.81 28.26 15.76
CA THR A 278 -25.21 28.11 15.33
C THR A 278 -25.72 26.67 15.43
N LEU A 279 -24.86 25.71 15.78
CA LEU A 279 -25.24 24.31 15.91
C LEU A 279 -25.24 23.87 17.39
N THR A 280 -26.20 23.03 17.74
CA THR A 280 -26.19 22.31 19.02
C THR A 280 -25.33 21.07 18.92
N ILE A 281 -24.38 20.89 19.84
CA ILE A 281 -23.34 19.87 19.74
C ILE A 281 -23.37 18.99 20.99
N ALA A 282 -23.35 17.66 20.75
CA ALA A 282 -23.24 16.66 21.82
C ALA A 282 -21.92 15.90 21.75
N LEU A 283 -21.37 15.54 22.91
CA LEU A 283 -20.22 14.64 23.05
C LEU A 283 -20.66 13.33 23.71
N VAL A 284 -20.43 12.20 23.06
CA VAL A 284 -20.80 10.85 23.52
C VAL A 284 -19.55 10.01 23.75
N MET A 285 -19.25 9.72 25.00
CA MET A 285 -18.12 8.89 25.44
C MET A 285 -18.58 7.74 26.32
N GLN A 286 -17.79 6.71 26.46
CA GLN A 286 -18.13 5.51 27.23
C GLN A 286 -18.40 5.80 28.71
N SER A 287 -17.83 6.86 29.25
CA SER A 287 -17.98 7.32 30.65
C SER A 287 -19.25 8.10 30.90
N ILE A 288 -19.94 8.59 29.86
CA ILE A 288 -21.14 9.41 29.99
C ILE A 288 -22.35 8.53 29.71
N LYS A 289 -22.82 7.82 30.73
CA LYS A 289 -24.11 7.09 30.74
C LYS A 289 -25.28 8.02 31.09
N GLU A 290 -25.28 9.25 30.63
CA GLU A 290 -26.43 10.10 30.88
C GLU A 290 -27.46 9.95 29.76
N SER A 291 -28.71 9.87 30.18
CA SER A 291 -29.91 9.80 29.36
C SER A 291 -30.21 11.14 28.66
N GLN A 292 -29.21 11.70 27.95
CA GLN A 292 -29.45 12.88 27.12
C GLN A 292 -30.25 12.47 25.90
N ASP A 293 -31.32 13.18 25.64
CA ASP A 293 -32.05 13.06 24.37
C ASP A 293 -31.18 13.63 23.25
N LEU A 294 -30.51 12.71 22.51
CA LEU A 294 -29.61 13.09 21.43
C LEU A 294 -30.33 13.66 20.19
N ALA A 295 -31.67 13.55 20.15
CA ALA A 295 -32.47 14.07 19.02
C ALA A 295 -32.48 15.61 18.94
N GLN A 296 -32.14 16.32 20.04
CA GLN A 296 -32.05 17.77 20.07
C GLN A 296 -30.72 18.37 19.56
N PHE A 297 -29.76 17.53 19.22
CA PHE A 297 -28.44 17.97 18.78
C PHE A 297 -28.25 17.83 17.25
N ASP A 298 -27.64 18.85 16.68
CA ASP A 298 -27.35 18.93 15.25
C ASP A 298 -26.06 18.18 14.88
N PHE A 299 -25.08 18.20 15.78
CA PHE A 299 -23.81 17.54 15.58
C PHE A 299 -23.43 16.68 16.79
N ILE A 300 -23.35 15.37 16.58
CA ILE A 300 -23.02 14.40 17.61
C ILE A 300 -21.60 13.89 17.38
N ILE A 301 -20.72 14.11 18.34
CA ILE A 301 -19.33 13.67 18.30
C ILE A 301 -19.16 12.56 19.33
N GLY A 302 -18.52 11.46 18.96
CA GLY A 302 -18.26 10.38 19.90
C GLY A 302 -17.25 9.37 19.39
N THR A 303 -17.03 8.34 20.21
CA THR A 303 -16.17 7.21 19.88
C THR A 303 -17.01 6.03 19.37
N HIS A 304 -16.42 4.83 19.36
CA HIS A 304 -17.17 3.58 19.10
C HIS A 304 -18.36 3.38 20.07
N ALA A 305 -18.42 4.12 21.18
CA ALA A 305 -19.58 4.15 22.10
C ALA A 305 -20.89 4.50 21.38
N LEU A 306 -20.83 5.31 20.31
CA LEU A 306 -22.00 5.63 19.46
C LEU A 306 -22.70 4.39 18.91
N LEU A 307 -22.00 3.29 18.67
CA LEU A 307 -22.57 2.04 18.14
C LEU A 307 -23.45 1.31 19.16
N TYR A 308 -23.40 1.69 20.42
CA TYR A 308 -24.11 1.07 21.54
C TYR A 308 -25.14 2.03 22.19
N CYS A 309 -25.40 3.18 21.56
CA CYS A 309 -26.42 4.11 21.99
C CYS A 309 -27.78 3.72 21.41
N ASP A 310 -28.75 3.41 22.26
CA ASP A 310 -30.10 3.00 21.84
C ASP A 310 -30.91 4.16 21.22
N ASN A 311 -30.59 5.41 21.57
CA ASN A 311 -31.36 6.62 21.21
C ASN A 311 -30.62 7.54 20.23
N LEU A 312 -29.83 6.99 19.29
CA LEU A 312 -29.22 7.82 18.25
C LEU A 312 -30.27 8.35 17.28
N PRO A 313 -30.36 9.67 17.06
CA PRO A 313 -31.28 10.23 16.07
C PRO A 313 -30.83 9.84 14.66
N GLN A 314 -31.79 9.81 13.75
CA GLN A 314 -31.48 9.65 12.34
C GLN A 314 -30.82 10.91 11.80
N VAL A 315 -29.59 10.76 11.28
CA VAL A 315 -28.82 11.87 10.73
C VAL A 315 -28.60 11.69 9.22
N ALA A 316 -28.43 12.82 8.53
CA ALA A 316 -28.22 12.82 7.09
C ALA A 316 -26.73 12.67 6.70
N LEU A 317 -25.80 12.94 7.64
CA LEU A 317 -24.36 12.86 7.38
C LEU A 317 -23.64 12.03 8.47
N ILE A 318 -22.86 11.06 8.01
CA ILE A 318 -21.91 10.32 8.85
C ILE A 318 -20.49 10.72 8.47
N MET A 319 -19.68 11.00 9.48
CA MET A 319 -18.26 11.25 9.34
C MET A 319 -17.47 10.27 10.22
N VAL A 320 -16.37 9.74 9.70
CA VAL A 320 -15.48 8.82 10.44
C VAL A 320 -14.05 9.32 10.29
N ASP A 321 -13.43 9.68 11.41
CA ASP A 321 -12.02 10.07 11.41
C ASP A 321 -11.13 8.86 11.70
N GLU A 322 -9.93 8.85 11.09
CA GLU A 322 -8.96 7.74 11.15
C GLU A 322 -9.61 6.37 10.90
N GLN A 323 -10.31 6.27 9.79
CA GLN A 323 -11.14 5.10 9.44
C GLN A 323 -10.44 3.74 9.59
N HIS A 324 -9.11 3.68 9.42
CA HIS A 324 -8.32 2.45 9.53
C HIS A 324 -8.28 1.88 10.95
N ARG A 325 -8.62 2.68 11.96
CA ARG A 325 -8.73 2.28 13.37
C ARG A 325 -10.05 1.57 13.70
N PHE A 326 -11.02 1.62 12.80
CA PHE A 326 -12.30 0.95 12.97
C PHE A 326 -12.41 -0.28 12.08
N GLY A 327 -12.92 -1.36 12.64
CA GLY A 327 -13.23 -2.56 11.86
C GLY A 327 -14.30 -2.28 10.78
N SER A 328 -14.23 -2.98 9.66
CA SER A 328 -15.20 -2.86 8.58
C SER A 328 -16.66 -3.09 9.04
N ASN A 329 -16.85 -3.97 10.02
CA ASN A 329 -18.16 -4.25 10.61
C ASN A 329 -18.70 -3.07 11.42
N GLN A 330 -17.85 -2.40 12.20
CA GLN A 330 -18.26 -1.23 13.00
C GLN A 330 -18.73 -0.08 12.11
N ARG A 331 -17.96 0.23 11.06
CA ARG A 331 -18.31 1.29 10.09
C ARG A 331 -19.62 0.99 9.37
N ARG A 332 -19.84 -0.27 8.95
CA ARG A 332 -21.06 -0.71 8.29
C ARG A 332 -22.26 -0.70 9.25
N LEU A 333 -22.03 -1.01 10.53
CA LEU A 333 -23.07 -0.98 11.54
C LEU A 333 -23.66 0.41 11.69
N LEU A 334 -22.81 1.44 11.87
CA LEU A 334 -23.26 2.84 11.99
C LEU A 334 -24.05 3.30 10.75
N GLU A 335 -23.54 2.97 9.55
CA GLU A 335 -24.24 3.28 8.29
C GLU A 335 -25.60 2.60 8.20
N ASN A 336 -25.70 1.33 8.61
CA ASN A 336 -26.95 0.58 8.58
C ASN A 336 -27.98 1.11 9.60
N MET A 337 -27.52 1.51 10.80
CA MET A 337 -28.40 2.11 11.83
C MET A 337 -29.08 3.39 11.31
N MET A 338 -28.37 4.17 10.49
CA MET A 338 -28.88 5.42 9.93
C MET A 338 -29.62 5.25 8.61
N SER A 339 -29.62 4.08 8.01
CA SER A 339 -30.26 3.82 6.71
C SER A 339 -31.76 3.55 6.88
N GLN A 340 -32.62 4.09 6.00
CA GLN A 340 -34.06 3.93 6.05
C GLN A 340 -34.68 3.82 4.65
N GLY A 341 -35.56 2.85 4.43
CA GLY A 341 -36.33 2.74 3.19
C GLY A 341 -35.49 2.63 1.91
N GLY A 342 -34.31 2.01 1.97
CA GLY A 342 -33.37 1.93 0.86
C GLY A 342 -32.53 3.19 0.63
N ARG A 343 -32.79 4.28 1.37
CA ARG A 343 -31.99 5.51 1.36
C ARG A 343 -30.88 5.42 2.39
N ARG A 344 -29.77 6.12 2.13
CA ARG A 344 -28.60 6.11 3.02
C ARG A 344 -28.14 7.52 3.37
N PRO A 345 -27.51 7.70 4.54
CA PRO A 345 -26.84 8.95 4.85
C PRO A 345 -25.67 9.19 3.90
N HIS A 346 -25.27 10.44 3.74
CA HIS A 346 -23.98 10.79 3.17
C HIS A 346 -22.88 10.28 4.09
N TYR A 347 -21.73 9.86 3.52
CA TYR A 347 -20.67 9.22 4.28
C TYR A 347 -19.31 9.78 3.91
N LEU A 348 -18.66 10.47 4.84
CA LEU A 348 -17.33 11.04 4.67
C LEU A 348 -16.33 10.30 5.57
N GLN A 349 -15.17 9.97 5.02
CA GLN A 349 -14.08 9.28 5.71
C GLN A 349 -12.86 10.17 5.72
N PHE A 350 -12.22 10.30 6.89
CA PHE A 350 -11.00 11.08 7.04
C PHE A 350 -9.85 10.16 7.43
N SER A 351 -8.64 10.45 6.93
CA SER A 351 -7.43 9.70 7.28
C SER A 351 -6.23 10.62 7.33
N ALA A 352 -5.42 10.50 8.38
CA ALA A 352 -4.09 11.10 8.47
C ALA A 352 -2.99 10.13 8.03
N THR A 353 -3.33 8.87 7.74
CA THR A 353 -2.37 7.94 7.17
C THR A 353 -2.24 8.24 5.69
N PRO A 354 -1.09 8.72 5.24
CA PRO A 354 -0.89 8.98 3.82
C PRO A 354 -0.99 7.67 3.04
N ILE A 355 -1.67 7.72 1.91
CA ILE A 355 -1.68 6.64 0.94
C ILE A 355 -0.96 7.11 -0.32
N PRO A 356 -0.24 6.25 -1.04
CA PRO A 356 0.38 6.62 -2.30
C PRO A 356 -0.65 7.22 -3.26
N ARG A 357 -0.25 8.20 -4.06
CA ARG A 357 -1.16 8.83 -5.04
C ARG A 357 -1.79 7.80 -5.98
N THR A 358 -1.01 6.86 -6.45
CA THR A 358 -1.48 5.75 -7.29
C THR A 358 -2.58 4.93 -6.62
N GLN A 359 -2.44 4.63 -5.33
CA GLN A 359 -3.46 3.94 -4.56
C GLN A 359 -4.73 4.82 -4.38
N ALA A 360 -4.55 6.11 -4.15
CA ALA A 360 -5.68 7.05 -4.08
C ALA A 360 -6.45 7.10 -5.41
N MET A 361 -5.74 7.11 -6.54
CA MET A 361 -6.33 7.05 -7.88
C MET A 361 -7.11 5.75 -8.08
N ILE A 362 -6.56 4.60 -7.73
CA ILE A 362 -7.27 3.33 -7.81
C ILE A 362 -8.52 3.36 -6.94
N ASN A 363 -8.43 3.87 -5.71
CA ASN A 363 -9.56 3.98 -4.80
C ASN A 363 -10.64 4.92 -5.34
N SER A 364 -10.28 5.98 -6.09
CA SER A 364 -11.24 6.91 -6.68
C SER A 364 -12.21 6.27 -7.67
N THR A 365 -11.93 5.05 -8.09
CA THR A 365 -12.81 4.28 -8.97
C THR A 365 -14.13 3.87 -8.30
N PHE A 366 -14.12 3.65 -6.99
CA PHE A 366 -15.31 3.18 -6.24
C PHE A 366 -15.76 4.11 -5.12
N ILE A 367 -14.90 5.05 -4.68
CA ILE A 367 -15.20 6.09 -3.69
C ILE A 367 -14.54 7.39 -4.15
N ASP A 368 -15.21 8.51 -4.00
CA ASP A 368 -14.62 9.80 -4.35
C ASP A 368 -13.48 10.13 -3.37
N VAL A 369 -12.30 10.53 -3.86
CA VAL A 369 -11.10 10.79 -3.03
C VAL A 369 -10.66 12.23 -3.20
N SER A 370 -10.39 12.91 -2.08
CA SER A 370 -9.77 14.24 -2.04
C SER A 370 -8.49 14.18 -1.22
N LEU A 371 -7.43 14.83 -1.69
CA LEU A 371 -6.13 14.88 -1.03
C LEU A 371 -5.86 16.29 -0.54
N ILE A 372 -5.46 16.43 0.74
CA ILE A 372 -4.94 17.67 1.32
C ILE A 372 -3.42 17.49 1.42
N THR A 373 -2.71 18.09 0.49
CA THR A 373 -1.25 17.94 0.38
C THR A 373 -0.51 19.08 1.05
N THR A 374 -1.17 20.22 1.24
CA THR A 374 -0.60 21.40 1.88
C THR A 374 -0.92 21.45 3.37
N THR A 375 0.01 21.97 4.16
CA THR A 375 -0.21 22.30 5.57
C THR A 375 -0.43 23.81 5.70
N PRO A 376 -1.30 24.27 6.63
CA PRO A 376 -1.60 25.70 6.79
C PRO A 376 -0.40 26.52 7.29
N PHE A 377 0.66 25.87 7.79
CA PHE A 377 1.91 26.50 8.24
C PHE A 377 3.09 25.57 7.97
N GLU A 378 4.24 26.14 7.70
CA GLU A 378 5.48 25.39 7.57
C GLU A 378 5.90 24.85 8.94
N LYS A 379 6.31 23.58 8.96
CA LYS A 379 6.83 22.93 10.15
C LYS A 379 8.36 22.95 10.09
N ASP A 380 8.98 23.63 11.04
CA ASP A 380 10.43 23.57 11.23
C ASP A 380 10.79 22.35 12.10
N ILE A 381 10.91 21.18 11.45
CA ILE A 381 11.26 19.93 12.12
C ILE A 381 12.58 19.39 11.58
N THR A 382 13.60 19.38 12.42
CA THR A 382 14.88 18.73 12.11
C THR A 382 14.80 17.24 12.48
N THR A 383 15.02 16.34 11.51
CA THR A 383 15.04 14.88 11.75
C THR A 383 16.47 14.37 11.69
N VAL A 384 16.90 13.66 12.73
CA VAL A 384 18.29 13.18 12.87
C VAL A 384 18.31 11.71 13.27
N THR A 385 19.11 10.90 12.59
CA THR A 385 19.42 9.52 12.99
C THR A 385 20.58 9.52 13.99
N ILE A 386 20.42 8.83 15.12
CA ILE A 386 21.41 8.77 16.18
C ILE A 386 21.65 7.33 16.66
N SER A 387 22.89 7.08 17.13
CA SER A 387 23.32 5.85 17.79
C SER A 387 23.58 6.07 19.28
N LYS A 388 23.96 4.99 19.98
CA LYS A 388 24.34 5.04 21.40
C LYS A 388 25.45 6.07 21.71
N GLU A 389 26.35 6.29 20.78
CA GLU A 389 27.46 7.28 20.94
C GLU A 389 26.95 8.71 21.10
N HIS A 390 25.80 9.02 20.49
CA HIS A 390 25.20 10.36 20.52
C HIS A 390 24.29 10.59 21.74
N PHE A 391 24.07 9.54 22.57
CA PHE A 391 23.10 9.62 23.67
C PHE A 391 23.38 10.74 24.67
N LYS A 392 24.66 11.01 24.98
CA LYS A 392 25.03 12.12 25.89
C LYS A 392 24.61 13.48 25.33
N LYS A 393 24.80 13.71 24.04
CA LYS A 393 24.36 14.96 23.37
C LYS A 393 22.84 15.08 23.34
N LEU A 394 22.14 13.97 23.13
CA LEU A 394 20.67 13.92 23.21
C LEU A 394 20.18 14.32 24.61
N LEU A 395 20.80 13.81 25.69
CA LEU A 395 20.41 14.17 27.07
C LEU A 395 20.58 15.66 27.35
N VAL A 396 21.67 16.27 26.86
CA VAL A 396 21.87 17.73 26.99
C VAL A 396 20.76 18.49 26.28
N HIS A 397 20.43 18.12 25.05
CA HIS A 397 19.36 18.77 24.29
C HIS A 397 17.98 18.58 24.94
N ILE A 398 17.67 17.40 25.47
CA ILE A 398 16.44 17.18 26.24
C ILE A 398 16.39 18.14 27.45
N GLN A 399 17.49 18.33 28.15
CA GLN A 399 17.56 19.24 29.29
C GLN A 399 17.34 20.70 28.86
N GLU A 400 17.92 21.13 27.75
CA GLU A 400 17.73 22.46 27.17
C GLU A 400 16.26 22.73 26.84
N GLU A 401 15.58 21.77 26.19
CA GLU A 401 14.15 21.88 25.87
C GLU A 401 13.28 21.97 27.13
N ILE A 402 13.57 21.17 28.16
CA ILE A 402 12.86 21.22 29.44
C ILE A 402 13.07 22.55 30.14
N MET A 403 14.29 23.10 30.10
CA MET A 403 14.61 24.44 30.68
C MET A 403 13.90 25.56 29.92
N ALA A 404 13.66 25.40 28.64
CA ALA A 404 12.87 26.30 27.80
C ALA A 404 11.34 26.14 28.03
N ASN A 405 10.92 25.32 29.00
CA ASN A 405 9.53 24.98 29.30
C ASN A 405 8.80 24.25 28.13
N HIS A 406 9.55 23.52 27.35
CA HIS A 406 9.03 22.64 26.29
C HIS A 406 8.84 21.22 26.79
N GLN A 407 8.06 20.45 26.04
CA GLN A 407 7.75 19.05 26.33
C GLN A 407 8.54 18.10 25.41
N VAL A 408 8.87 16.94 25.97
CA VAL A 408 9.62 15.88 25.27
C VAL A 408 8.83 14.59 25.27
N LEU A 409 8.76 13.91 24.13
CA LEU A 409 8.17 12.58 23.96
C LEU A 409 9.28 11.56 23.65
N ILE A 410 9.31 10.46 24.39
CA ILE A 410 10.23 9.35 24.15
C ILE A 410 9.40 8.09 23.90
N VAL A 411 9.51 7.54 22.69
CA VAL A 411 8.73 6.38 22.25
C VAL A 411 9.61 5.14 22.28
N TYR A 412 9.19 4.15 23.05
CA TYR A 412 9.85 2.86 23.16
C TYR A 412 9.15 1.79 22.33
N PRO A 413 9.89 0.81 21.75
CA PRO A 413 9.30 -0.24 20.94
C PRO A 413 8.51 -1.28 21.74
N LEU A 414 8.81 -1.41 23.04
CA LEU A 414 8.26 -2.42 23.94
C LEU A 414 7.85 -1.84 25.29
N VAL A 415 6.84 -2.47 25.92
CA VAL A 415 6.45 -2.19 27.31
C VAL A 415 7.38 -2.91 28.28
N GLU A 416 7.57 -4.20 28.11
CA GLU A 416 8.38 -5.10 28.93
C GLU A 416 9.63 -5.58 28.18
N ALA A 417 10.65 -6.00 28.91
CA ALA A 417 11.87 -6.55 28.32
C ALA A 417 11.59 -7.80 27.48
N SER A 418 12.32 -7.95 26.38
CA SER A 418 12.24 -9.11 25.51
C SER A 418 13.63 -9.49 25.03
N GLU A 419 14.01 -10.76 25.16
CA GLU A 419 15.30 -11.28 24.68
C GLU A 419 15.46 -11.15 23.15
N ALA A 420 14.34 -11.07 22.43
CA ALA A 420 14.34 -10.91 20.97
C ALA A 420 14.66 -9.50 20.50
N ILE A 421 14.74 -8.51 21.40
CA ILE A 421 14.89 -7.10 21.02
C ILE A 421 15.99 -6.43 21.86
N ALA A 422 17.06 -6.02 21.20
CA ALA A 422 18.24 -5.40 21.80
C ALA A 422 18.03 -3.92 22.20
N TYR A 423 16.83 -3.54 22.63
CA TYR A 423 16.49 -2.20 23.14
C TYR A 423 15.91 -2.31 24.53
N GLN A 424 16.20 -1.33 25.37
CA GLN A 424 15.55 -1.21 26.67
C GLN A 424 14.04 -1.05 26.46
N SER A 425 13.27 -1.70 27.31
CA SER A 425 11.84 -1.53 27.39
C SER A 425 11.48 -0.21 28.07
N LEU A 426 10.22 0.16 27.97
CA LEU A 426 9.66 1.35 28.65
C LEU A 426 9.85 1.21 30.17
N GLN A 427 9.57 0.03 30.75
CA GLN A 427 9.68 -0.20 32.19
C GLN A 427 11.13 -0.13 32.69
N GLU A 428 12.10 -0.74 31.96
CA GLU A 428 13.51 -0.66 32.32
C GLU A 428 14.07 0.76 32.26
N SER A 429 13.52 1.59 31.38
CA SER A 429 13.98 2.97 31.17
C SER A 429 13.34 3.97 32.11
N GLU A 430 12.20 3.66 32.69
CA GLU A 430 11.40 4.60 33.52
C GLU A 430 12.20 5.10 34.73
N GLU A 431 12.88 4.22 35.45
CA GLU A 431 13.66 4.59 36.63
C GLU A 431 14.81 5.57 36.31
N PHE A 432 15.47 5.36 35.16
CA PHE A 432 16.54 6.24 34.69
C PHE A 432 16.03 7.68 34.45
N TRP A 433 14.87 7.82 33.82
CA TRP A 433 14.30 9.14 33.51
C TRP A 433 13.76 9.83 34.76
N ARG A 434 13.06 9.11 35.65
CA ARG A 434 12.53 9.67 36.92
C ARG A 434 13.62 10.12 37.89
N LYS A 435 14.78 9.43 37.90
CA LYS A 435 15.93 9.86 38.72
C LYS A 435 16.59 11.13 38.22
N ARG A 436 16.43 11.45 36.94
CA ARG A 436 17.16 12.53 36.29
C ARG A 436 16.32 13.76 36.02
N PHE A 437 15.03 13.60 35.86
CA PHE A 437 14.12 14.66 35.50
C PHE A 437 12.83 14.60 36.34
N GLU A 438 12.31 15.75 36.68
CA GLU A 438 10.98 15.89 37.28
C GLU A 438 9.92 15.96 36.18
N GLY A 439 8.63 15.70 36.52
CA GLY A 439 7.52 15.79 35.57
C GLY A 439 7.55 14.70 34.49
N VAL A 440 8.04 13.48 34.83
CA VAL A 440 8.05 12.32 33.96
C VAL A 440 6.76 11.54 34.07
N TYR A 441 6.04 11.45 32.97
CA TYR A 441 4.80 10.70 32.80
C TYR A 441 5.06 9.45 31.95
N VAL A 442 4.33 8.37 32.23
CA VAL A 442 4.51 7.08 31.56
C VAL A 442 3.15 6.52 31.17
N THR A 443 3.01 6.09 29.93
CA THR A 443 1.79 5.41 29.44
C THR A 443 2.07 4.40 28.33
N HIS A 444 1.20 3.43 28.20
CA HIS A 444 1.29 2.41 27.16
C HIS A 444 -0.11 1.89 26.74
N GLY A 445 -0.17 1.02 25.73
CA GLY A 445 -1.42 0.56 25.12
C GLY A 445 -2.37 -0.20 26.04
N LYS A 446 -1.84 -0.86 27.07
CA LYS A 446 -2.64 -1.62 28.06
C LYS A 446 -3.03 -0.79 29.29
N ASP A 447 -2.54 0.44 29.38
CA ASP A 447 -2.85 1.33 30.50
C ASP A 447 -4.32 1.76 30.43
N LYS A 448 -5.08 1.44 31.49
CA LYS A 448 -6.49 1.81 31.62
C LYS A 448 -6.69 3.31 31.84
N ASN A 449 -5.73 3.99 32.45
CA ASN A 449 -5.76 5.44 32.72
C ASN A 449 -4.94 6.26 31.72
N LYS A 450 -4.61 5.69 30.55
CA LYS A 450 -3.78 6.41 29.56
C LYS A 450 -4.28 7.80 29.20
N GLU A 451 -5.59 7.98 29.13
CA GLU A 451 -6.21 9.28 28.79
C GLU A 451 -5.98 10.31 29.90
N GLY A 452 -6.13 9.92 31.16
CA GLY A 452 -5.82 10.77 32.30
C GLY A 452 -4.36 11.20 32.34
N VAL A 453 -3.44 10.22 32.15
CA VAL A 453 -1.99 10.49 32.08
C VAL A 453 -1.64 11.47 30.97
N LEU A 454 -2.27 11.34 29.80
CA LEU A 454 -2.02 12.23 28.66
C LEU A 454 -2.55 13.65 28.89
N LEU A 455 -3.69 13.80 29.54
CA LEU A 455 -4.25 15.11 29.91
C LEU A 455 -3.39 15.81 30.96
N GLU A 456 -2.98 15.12 32.02
CA GLU A 456 -2.07 15.64 33.03
C GLU A 456 -0.71 16.03 32.42
N PHE A 457 -0.16 15.18 31.54
CA PHE A 457 1.07 15.49 30.83
C PHE A 457 0.95 16.76 29.98
N ARG A 458 -0.16 16.93 29.27
CA ARG A 458 -0.43 18.14 28.48
C ARG A 458 -0.34 19.42 29.27
N GLU A 459 -0.84 19.40 30.52
CA GLU A 459 -0.93 20.59 31.39
C GLU A 459 0.39 20.87 32.11
N GLN A 460 1.03 19.87 32.67
CA GLN A 460 2.16 20.07 33.60
C GLN A 460 3.37 19.12 33.37
N GLY A 461 3.25 18.18 32.44
CA GLY A 461 4.32 17.23 32.18
C GLY A 461 5.48 17.83 31.40
N LYS A 462 6.70 17.30 31.63
CA LYS A 462 7.93 17.67 30.92
C LYS A 462 8.40 16.56 29.98
N ILE A 463 8.41 15.31 30.43
CA ILE A 463 8.78 14.14 29.64
C ILE A 463 7.64 13.13 29.64
N LEU A 464 7.25 12.67 28.47
CA LEU A 464 6.33 11.56 28.31
C LEU A 464 7.08 10.35 27.76
N LEU A 465 7.11 9.27 28.52
CA LEU A 465 7.55 7.96 28.06
C LEU A 465 6.35 7.16 27.58
N ALA A 466 6.39 6.69 26.35
CA ALA A 466 5.25 5.99 25.78
C ALA A 466 5.67 4.88 24.83
N THR A 467 4.73 4.01 24.47
CA THR A 467 4.85 3.14 23.30
C THR A 467 4.16 3.78 22.08
N THR A 468 4.18 3.11 20.94
CA THR A 468 3.60 3.58 19.67
C THR A 468 2.10 3.95 19.73
N VAL A 469 1.41 3.59 20.80
CA VAL A 469 -0.01 3.95 21.04
C VAL A 469 -0.29 5.47 20.99
N ILE A 470 0.75 6.28 21.22
CA ILE A 470 0.62 7.75 21.18
C ILE A 470 0.51 8.34 19.76
N GLU A 471 0.52 7.50 18.74
CA GLU A 471 0.37 7.93 17.34
C GLU A 471 -0.91 8.74 17.09
N VAL A 472 -1.97 8.53 17.90
CA VAL A 472 -3.31 9.08 17.63
C VAL A 472 -3.88 9.86 18.82
N GLY A 473 -4.41 11.02 18.55
CA GLY A 473 -5.49 11.62 19.28
C GLY A 473 -5.17 12.81 20.17
N ILE A 474 -3.94 13.07 20.63
CA ILE A 474 -3.70 14.23 21.50
C ILE A 474 -2.90 15.34 20.81
N SER A 475 -3.36 16.57 20.97
CA SER A 475 -2.59 17.76 20.62
C SER A 475 -1.74 18.19 21.80
N LEU A 476 -0.43 18.20 21.61
CA LEU A 476 0.56 18.63 22.60
C LEU A 476 1.25 19.88 22.05
N PRO A 477 0.73 21.06 22.34
CA PRO A 477 1.21 22.30 21.71
C PRO A 477 2.65 22.65 22.07
N ASN A 478 3.12 22.29 23.26
CA ASN A 478 4.48 22.58 23.74
C ASN A 478 5.49 21.47 23.46
N LEU A 479 5.08 20.42 22.70
CA LEU A 479 5.96 19.33 22.34
C LEU A 479 6.88 19.74 21.20
N THR A 480 8.18 19.86 21.49
CA THR A 480 9.20 20.27 20.53
C THR A 480 10.17 19.14 20.19
N LEU A 481 10.29 18.12 21.01
CA LEU A 481 11.26 17.06 20.81
C LEU A 481 10.62 15.68 20.92
N VAL A 482 10.83 14.84 19.91
CA VAL A 482 10.44 13.42 19.93
C VAL A 482 11.68 12.54 19.72
N VAL A 483 11.83 11.53 20.57
CA VAL A 483 12.86 10.48 20.42
C VAL A 483 12.14 9.15 20.14
N ILE A 484 12.51 8.50 19.06
CA ILE A 484 11.92 7.21 18.66
C ILE A 484 13.01 6.14 18.79
N VAL A 485 12.90 5.31 19.83
CA VAL A 485 13.84 4.22 20.14
C VAL A 485 13.54 3.01 19.26
N GLY A 486 14.56 2.43 18.62
CA GLY A 486 14.39 1.30 17.70
C GLY A 486 13.63 1.70 16.42
N ALA A 487 13.91 2.89 15.90
CA ALA A 487 13.20 3.49 14.76
C ALA A 487 13.20 2.60 13.50
N GLU A 488 14.23 1.78 13.30
CA GLU A 488 14.32 0.85 12.17
C GLU A 488 13.27 -0.27 12.20
N ARG A 489 12.62 -0.48 13.33
CA ARG A 489 11.58 -1.50 13.52
C ARG A 489 10.18 -1.01 13.16
N LEU A 490 10.00 0.30 13.03
CA LEU A 490 8.71 0.91 12.74
C LEU A 490 8.54 1.15 11.24
N GLY A 491 7.29 1.03 10.75
CA GLY A 491 6.93 1.45 9.40
C GLY A 491 7.10 2.96 9.23
N LEU A 492 7.43 3.42 8.02
CA LEU A 492 7.67 4.85 7.76
C LEU A 492 6.41 5.69 8.01
N ALA A 493 5.23 5.14 7.79
CA ALA A 493 3.96 5.81 8.12
C ALA A 493 3.84 6.09 9.63
N THR A 494 4.19 5.12 10.49
CA THR A 494 4.22 5.29 11.94
C THR A 494 5.24 6.34 12.38
N LEU A 495 6.47 6.27 11.83
CA LEU A 495 7.50 7.28 12.09
C LEU A 495 7.01 8.69 11.72
N HIS A 496 6.31 8.81 10.59
CA HIS A 496 5.75 10.09 10.14
C HIS A 496 4.65 10.61 11.09
N GLN A 497 3.76 9.75 11.55
CA GLN A 497 2.72 10.11 12.52
C GLN A 497 3.33 10.57 13.85
N LEU A 498 4.38 9.89 14.33
CA LEU A 498 5.12 10.29 15.54
C LEU A 498 5.88 11.61 15.34
N ARG A 499 6.60 11.77 14.21
CA ARG A 499 7.27 13.03 13.85
C ARG A 499 6.27 14.18 13.78
N GLY A 500 5.08 13.94 13.25
CA GLY A 500 4.03 14.95 13.15
C GLY A 500 3.42 15.40 14.49
N ARG A 501 3.82 14.79 15.62
CA ARG A 501 3.40 15.23 16.95
C ARG A 501 4.08 16.52 17.39
N VAL A 502 5.30 16.79 16.91
CA VAL A 502 6.04 18.04 17.18
C VAL A 502 5.75 19.11 16.12
N GLY A 503 6.12 20.36 16.39
CA GLY A 503 6.03 21.49 15.46
C GLY A 503 4.62 22.00 15.20
N ARG A 504 3.70 21.89 16.18
CA ARG A 504 2.30 22.32 15.98
C ARG A 504 2.06 23.81 16.16
N ASN A 505 2.92 24.50 16.91
CA ASN A 505 2.80 25.93 17.21
C ASN A 505 3.85 26.79 16.48
N GLY A 506 4.42 26.27 15.39
CA GLY A 506 5.49 26.98 14.67
C GLY A 506 6.83 27.00 15.43
N LEU A 507 6.94 26.31 16.56
CA LEU A 507 8.18 26.18 17.29
C LEU A 507 9.14 25.26 16.53
N LYS A 508 10.43 25.63 16.52
CA LYS A 508 11.49 24.74 16.03
C LYS A 508 11.46 23.44 16.80
N SER A 509 11.52 22.34 16.10
CA SER A 509 11.29 21.03 16.69
C SER A 509 12.24 19.97 16.16
N TRP A 510 12.40 18.88 16.91
CA TRP A 510 13.34 17.82 16.57
C TRP A 510 12.71 16.44 16.67
N CYS A 511 13.10 15.58 15.72
CA CYS A 511 12.77 14.17 15.70
C CYS A 511 14.05 13.34 15.67
N TYR A 512 14.37 12.68 16.77
CA TYR A 512 15.51 11.78 16.88
C TYR A 512 15.11 10.35 16.61
N LEU A 513 15.75 9.74 15.60
CA LEU A 513 15.58 8.34 15.23
C LEU A 513 16.75 7.55 15.85
N TYR A 514 16.53 6.98 17.03
CA TYR A 514 17.56 6.20 17.72
C TYR A 514 17.56 4.76 17.19
N SER A 515 18.72 4.31 16.68
CA SER A 515 18.92 2.97 16.13
C SER A 515 20.28 2.40 16.51
N ASN A 516 20.29 1.10 16.85
CA ASN A 516 21.51 0.33 17.04
C ASN A 516 22.10 -0.18 15.70
N HIS A 517 21.37 -0.01 14.59
CA HIS A 517 21.69 -0.49 13.25
C HIS A 517 21.89 0.68 12.28
N LEU A 518 22.94 1.45 12.49
CA LEU A 518 23.36 2.54 11.60
C LEU A 518 24.69 2.18 10.89
N PRO A 519 24.90 2.61 9.63
CA PRO A 519 24.00 3.44 8.81
C PRO A 519 22.76 2.68 8.31
N ASN A 520 21.63 3.38 8.17
CA ASN A 520 20.37 2.81 7.70
C ASN A 520 19.76 3.69 6.61
N LYS A 521 19.86 3.25 5.36
CA LYS A 521 19.38 4.00 4.18
C LYS A 521 17.90 4.39 4.25
N ARG A 522 17.06 3.51 4.82
CA ARG A 522 15.62 3.77 4.96
C ARG A 522 15.35 4.92 5.93
N LEU A 523 16.05 4.95 7.08
CA LEU A 523 15.91 6.03 8.06
C LEU A 523 16.52 7.35 7.55
N GLU A 524 17.61 7.28 6.82
CA GLU A 524 18.25 8.45 6.18
C GLU A 524 17.31 9.06 5.13
N ALA A 525 16.73 8.24 4.26
CA ALA A 525 15.75 8.69 3.28
C ALA A 525 14.51 9.30 3.95
N PHE A 526 14.01 8.70 5.03
CA PHE A 526 12.91 9.24 5.82
C PHE A 526 13.25 10.60 6.43
N ALA A 527 14.46 10.76 6.95
CA ALA A 527 14.90 12.02 7.57
C ALA A 527 14.91 13.20 6.59
N GLN A 528 15.12 12.93 5.31
CA GLN A 528 15.13 13.92 4.23
C GLN A 528 13.77 14.14 3.58
N THR A 529 12.77 13.27 3.88
CA THR A 529 11.44 13.34 3.28
C THR A 529 10.44 13.91 4.28
N PHE A 530 9.71 14.96 3.88
CA PHE A 530 8.77 15.67 4.77
C PHE A 530 7.30 15.43 4.43
N SER A 531 6.96 15.30 3.16
CA SER A 531 5.59 15.03 2.71
C SER A 531 5.15 13.61 3.08
N GLY A 532 3.98 13.48 3.71
CA GLY A 532 3.41 12.17 4.04
C GLY A 532 3.14 11.31 2.82
N PHE A 533 2.77 11.91 1.69
CA PHE A 533 2.56 11.19 0.42
C PHE A 533 3.87 10.60 -0.14
N ASP A 534 4.96 11.36 -0.07
CA ASP A 534 6.29 10.87 -0.49
C ASP A 534 6.81 9.80 0.45
N ILE A 535 6.54 9.92 1.76
CA ILE A 535 6.87 8.90 2.75
C ILE A 535 6.08 7.61 2.49
N SER A 536 4.81 7.70 2.12
CA SER A 536 4.03 6.51 1.78
C SER A 536 4.56 5.81 0.52
N ARG A 537 5.04 6.59 -0.47
CA ARG A 537 5.72 6.05 -1.65
C ARG A 537 7.04 5.38 -1.27
N LEU A 538 7.83 6.03 -0.42
CA LEU A 538 9.09 5.50 0.11
C LEU A 538 8.88 4.19 0.89
N ASP A 539 7.84 4.12 1.72
CA ASP A 539 7.48 2.91 2.49
C ASP A 539 7.18 1.72 1.57
N LEU A 540 6.44 1.95 0.46
CA LEU A 540 6.20 0.92 -0.55
C LEU A 540 7.48 0.45 -1.22
N GLN A 541 8.39 1.35 -1.59
CA GLN A 541 9.66 0.99 -2.23
C GLN A 541 10.49 0.08 -1.33
N TYR A 542 10.58 0.40 -0.04
CA TYR A 542 11.35 -0.40 0.91
C TYR A 542 10.66 -1.72 1.29
N ARG A 543 9.33 -1.78 1.33
CA ARG A 543 8.58 -3.03 1.53
C ARG A 543 8.75 -3.98 0.36
N ASN A 544 8.58 -3.50 -0.87
CA ASN A 544 8.77 -4.32 -2.07
C ASN A 544 10.20 -4.89 -2.16
N SER A 545 11.20 -4.12 -1.72
CA SER A 545 12.60 -4.56 -1.65
C SER A 545 12.85 -5.58 -0.54
N GLY A 546 12.17 -5.49 0.61
CA GLY A 546 12.30 -6.38 1.76
C GLY A 546 11.55 -7.69 1.60
N ASP A 547 10.34 -7.67 1.07
CA ASP A 547 9.51 -8.86 0.85
C ASP A 547 10.13 -9.85 -0.15
N ILE A 548 10.92 -9.35 -1.11
CA ILE A 548 11.70 -10.20 -2.02
C ILE A 548 12.78 -11.00 -1.26
N LEU A 549 13.31 -10.45 -0.17
CA LEU A 549 14.39 -11.07 0.62
C LEU A 549 13.86 -11.97 1.75
N GLU A 550 12.71 -11.68 2.33
CA GLU A 550 12.22 -12.37 3.55
C GLU A 550 11.02 -13.30 3.34
N GLY A 551 10.37 -13.30 2.17
CA GLY A 551 9.27 -14.24 1.83
C GLY A 551 8.02 -14.15 2.73
N LYS A 552 7.81 -13.05 3.46
CA LYS A 552 6.65 -12.86 4.34
C LYS A 552 5.55 -12.04 3.68
N ASN A 553 4.40 -12.67 3.45
CA ASN A 553 3.19 -12.05 2.96
C ASN A 553 2.49 -11.22 4.05
N GLN A 554 2.42 -9.90 3.90
CA GLN A 554 1.51 -9.07 4.68
C GLN A 554 0.18 -8.86 3.93
N SER A 555 -0.92 -8.78 4.66
CA SER A 555 -2.29 -8.65 4.15
C SER A 555 -2.50 -7.35 3.35
N GLY A 556 -2.57 -7.47 2.04
CA GLY A 556 -2.92 -6.42 1.08
C GLY A 556 -3.14 -7.03 -0.30
N GLU A 557 -3.86 -6.37 -1.21
CA GLU A 557 -3.94 -6.83 -2.60
C GLU A 557 -2.54 -6.72 -3.22
N GLN A 558 -1.92 -7.86 -3.52
CA GLN A 558 -0.60 -7.93 -4.14
C GLN A 558 -0.75 -7.84 -5.65
N PHE A 559 -0.12 -6.84 -6.23
CA PHE A 559 0.13 -6.76 -7.66
C PHE A 559 1.41 -7.54 -7.99
N VAL A 560 1.40 -8.21 -9.12
CA VAL A 560 2.55 -8.99 -9.60
C VAL A 560 3.48 -8.12 -10.44
N TRP A 561 2.90 -7.21 -11.21
CA TRP A 561 3.60 -6.37 -12.18
C TRP A 561 3.50 -4.89 -11.83
N LEU A 562 2.32 -4.43 -11.44
CA LEU A 562 2.07 -3.03 -11.14
C LEU A 562 2.79 -2.59 -9.86
N ASP A 563 3.62 -1.57 -9.97
CA ASP A 563 4.28 -0.93 -8.83
C ASP A 563 3.54 0.35 -8.43
N LEU A 564 2.84 0.29 -7.29
CA LEU A 564 2.10 1.44 -6.76
C LEU A 564 2.97 2.65 -6.39
N ALA A 565 4.28 2.47 -6.27
CA ALA A 565 5.20 3.56 -5.98
C ALA A 565 5.59 4.35 -7.23
N ASN A 566 5.59 3.70 -8.42
CA ASN A 566 6.21 4.26 -9.63
C ASN A 566 5.29 4.29 -10.86
N ASP A 567 4.16 3.57 -10.86
CA ASP A 567 3.32 3.40 -12.06
C ASP A 567 2.07 4.29 -12.09
N GLU A 568 2.16 5.52 -11.55
CA GLU A 568 1.03 6.49 -11.52
C GLU A 568 0.49 6.79 -12.92
N GLU A 569 1.37 6.96 -13.91
CA GLU A 569 0.97 7.26 -15.29
C GLU A 569 0.18 6.11 -15.93
N ILE A 570 0.53 4.86 -15.64
CA ILE A 570 -0.17 3.68 -16.15
C ILE A 570 -1.59 3.65 -15.59
N VAL A 571 -1.75 3.89 -14.29
CA VAL A 571 -3.06 3.95 -13.63
C VAL A 571 -3.90 5.09 -14.19
N ALA A 572 -3.30 6.26 -14.43
CA ALA A 572 -3.99 7.40 -15.03
C ALA A 572 -4.51 7.09 -16.44
N LYS A 573 -3.70 6.46 -17.30
CA LYS A 573 -4.11 6.02 -18.64
C LYS A 573 -5.30 5.07 -18.57
N VAL A 574 -5.24 4.05 -17.70
CA VAL A 574 -6.32 3.08 -17.51
C VAL A 574 -7.61 3.74 -17.04
N GLN A 575 -7.54 4.66 -16.06
CA GLN A 575 -8.72 5.37 -15.58
C GLN A 575 -9.37 6.22 -16.66
N LYS A 576 -8.55 6.93 -17.46
CA LYS A 576 -9.04 7.73 -18.57
C LYS A 576 -9.80 6.86 -19.57
N MET A 577 -9.26 5.69 -19.90
CA MET A 577 -9.89 4.76 -20.81
C MET A 577 -11.22 4.21 -20.27
N LEU A 578 -11.25 3.77 -19.02
CA LEU A 578 -12.46 3.21 -18.41
C LEU A 578 -13.58 4.25 -18.17
N LYS A 579 -13.28 5.55 -18.18
CA LYS A 579 -14.27 6.63 -18.11
C LYS A 579 -14.86 6.97 -19.48
N LEU A 580 -14.21 6.59 -20.57
CA LEU A 580 -14.65 6.82 -21.95
C LEU A 580 -15.48 5.67 -22.49
N SER A 581 -15.53 4.54 -21.83
CA SER A 581 -16.38 3.38 -22.12
C SER A 581 -17.57 3.29 -21.13
#